data_b3f3a0fb3584898c8d1a585a1d9dd268
#
_entry.id   b3f3a0fb3584898c8d1a585a1d9dd268
#
_cell.length_a   1.000
_cell.length_b   1.000
_cell.length_c   1.000
_cell.angle_alpha   90.00
_cell.angle_beta   90.00
_cell.angle_gamma   90.00
#
_symmetry.space_group_name_H-M   'P 1'
#
loop_
_entity.id
_entity.type
_entity.pdbx_description
1 polymer ?
#
loop_
_entity_poly.entity_id
_entity_poly.type
_entity_poly.pdbx_seq_one_letter_code
_entity_poly.pdbx_strand_id
1 'polypeptide(L)'
;FFHYDPLGGAFSLGFDGISGGEAVPLTVDPNGFSEEIVAKFPHLRNFTALKFSEDDLGVARVALKGQIAVLAQDADGQTINAAGLQIPGVLDALYPYDGDLGVTFSDGVPTLTVWAPTARQVRLHLFDDANPNTEAEILTMRPTPSNGTWAITGEADWAGKYYLYEVQVYVPTESSVQTNLVTDPYSFSLATNSTRSQIVDLMDPTTMPDGWMDVVKPGVAAPEDIVIYELHVRDFSVNDASVSEELRGTYSAFTVMDSNGMQHLAALANAGLSHLHLLPTFDIATINEDKSTWVTPSFEELAALPTDSEEQQALIGAVRDQDPFNWGYDPFHYTVPEGSYAVNPEGVNRIIEYRQMVEALNEIGLRVVVDVVYNHTNASGQAENSVLDRIVPGYYHRLSSNGRVETSTCCQNTATEHDMMRKLMVDSVVTWAVAYKIDAFRFDLMGHHMKEDMLAVRAALDALTLEEHGVDGKNIYVYGEGWDFGEVGGNARGENATQFNLAGTGIGTFSDRLRDAARGGSPFGGQTEQGFLNGLYVYPNETDQGSATEQLVKLQNFM
;
A
#
# COMPACT_ATOMS: atom_id res chain seq x y z
N PHE A 1 2.01 30.60 21.57
CA PHE A 1 0.81 30.91 20.76
C PHE A 1 0.64 29.89 19.66
N PHE A 2 -0.61 29.53 19.38
CA PHE A 2 -1.02 28.83 18.19
C PHE A 2 -1.49 29.86 17.16
N HIS A 3 -0.82 29.88 16.01
CA HIS A 3 -1.17 30.75 14.90
C HIS A 3 -1.89 29.94 13.82
N TYR A 4 -2.93 30.52 13.22
CA TYR A 4 -3.65 29.91 12.13
C TYR A 4 -4.12 30.94 11.10
N ASP A 5 -4.08 30.55 9.84
CA ASP A 5 -4.67 31.30 8.73
C ASP A 5 -5.56 30.34 7.93
N PRO A 6 -6.90 30.41 8.12
CA PRO A 6 -7.81 29.53 7.40
C PRO A 6 -7.84 29.79 5.89
N LEU A 7 -7.35 30.93 5.41
CA LEU A 7 -7.22 31.20 3.99
C LEU A 7 -5.92 30.64 3.39
N GLY A 8 -4.90 30.44 4.23
CA GLY A 8 -3.63 29.79 3.90
C GLY A 8 -2.60 30.74 3.26
N GLY A 9 -1.35 30.61 3.70
CA GLY A 9 -0.21 31.28 3.08
C GLY A 9 0.07 32.73 3.51
N ALA A 10 -0.63 33.25 4.53
CA ALA A 10 -0.43 34.62 4.98
C ALA A 10 0.71 34.80 6.00
N PHE A 11 1.33 33.71 6.50
CA PHE A 11 2.34 33.83 7.54
C PHE A 11 3.67 34.38 7.03
N SER A 12 4.19 35.34 7.79
CA SER A 12 5.57 35.81 7.69
C SER A 12 6.21 35.77 9.07
N LEU A 13 7.35 35.06 9.20
CA LEU A 13 8.09 34.96 10.45
C LEU A 13 9.12 36.08 10.53
N GLY A 14 9.05 36.87 11.61
CA GLY A 14 9.99 37.95 11.93
C GLY A 14 10.57 37.83 13.34
N PHE A 15 11.34 38.83 13.72
CA PHE A 15 11.93 38.94 15.07
C PHE A 15 10.86 39.03 16.16
N ASP A 16 9.77 39.73 15.86
CA ASP A 16 8.67 40.02 16.81
C ASP A 16 7.57 38.95 16.74
N GLY A 17 7.76 37.86 15.97
CA GLY A 17 6.81 36.77 15.88
C GLY A 17 6.31 36.45 14.46
N ILE A 18 5.17 35.79 14.40
CA ILE A 18 4.44 35.48 13.16
C ILE A 18 3.45 36.63 12.88
N SER A 19 3.54 37.23 11.72
CA SER A 19 2.57 38.18 11.19
C SER A 19 1.67 37.51 10.16
N GLY A 20 0.43 37.98 10.05
CA GLY A 20 -0.64 37.36 9.25
C GLY A 20 -1.44 36.31 10.03
N GLY A 21 -2.70 36.11 9.61
CA GLY A 21 -3.61 35.19 10.30
C GLY A 21 -4.06 35.66 11.67
N GLU A 22 -4.53 34.70 12.45
CA GLU A 22 -5.02 34.89 13.83
C GLU A 22 -4.13 34.09 14.79
N ALA A 23 -4.17 34.44 16.09
CA ALA A 23 -3.40 33.76 17.12
C ALA A 23 -4.23 33.55 18.37
N VAL A 24 -4.07 32.38 19.00
CA VAL A 24 -4.65 32.08 20.34
C VAL A 24 -3.52 31.63 21.28
N PRO A 25 -3.63 31.99 22.58
CA PRO A 25 -2.63 31.61 23.55
C PRO A 25 -2.66 30.10 23.83
N LEU A 26 -1.49 29.50 24.02
CA LEU A 26 -1.35 28.14 24.55
C LEU A 26 -0.78 28.18 25.95
N THR A 27 -1.18 27.23 26.79
CA THR A 27 -0.61 27.03 28.13
C THR A 27 0.15 25.70 28.17
N VAL A 28 1.23 25.67 28.95
CA VAL A 28 1.95 24.41 29.21
C VAL A 28 1.07 23.54 30.09
N ASP A 29 0.87 22.28 29.70
CA ASP A 29 0.26 21.29 30.57
C ASP A 29 1.31 20.73 31.54
N PRO A 30 1.18 21.01 32.87
CA PRO A 30 2.17 20.53 33.82
C PRO A 30 2.17 19.01 34.01
N ASN A 31 1.12 18.31 33.56
CA ASN A 31 1.01 16.86 33.65
C ASN A 31 1.65 16.16 32.44
N GLY A 32 2.08 16.91 31.40
CA GLY A 32 2.57 16.34 30.15
C GLY A 32 1.45 15.72 29.30
N PHE A 33 1.82 14.84 28.39
CA PHE A 33 0.87 14.07 27.59
C PHE A 33 0.22 12.96 28.41
N SER A 34 -1.03 12.59 28.09
CA SER A 34 -1.70 11.43 28.69
C SER A 34 -0.97 10.13 28.36
N GLU A 35 -1.16 9.11 29.20
CA GLU A 35 -0.59 7.76 28.95
C GLU A 35 -1.07 7.19 27.63
N GLU A 36 -2.30 7.46 27.21
CA GLU A 36 -2.88 7.05 25.94
C GLU A 36 -2.13 7.66 24.75
N ILE A 37 -1.89 8.99 24.78
CA ILE A 37 -1.10 9.67 23.73
C ILE A 37 0.32 9.12 23.66
N VAL A 38 0.97 8.90 24.81
CA VAL A 38 2.33 8.36 24.86
C VAL A 38 2.38 6.90 24.41
N ALA A 39 1.34 6.10 24.63
CA ALA A 39 1.25 4.74 24.14
C ALA A 39 1.11 4.72 22.60
N LYS A 40 0.22 5.55 22.03
CA LYS A 40 0.02 5.66 20.59
C LYS A 40 1.23 6.32 19.88
N PHE A 41 1.85 7.32 20.52
CA PHE A 41 2.96 8.11 19.96
C PHE A 41 4.16 8.16 20.94
N PRO A 42 4.90 7.07 21.14
CA PRO A 42 5.97 6.99 22.13
C PRO A 42 7.07 8.04 21.98
N HIS A 43 7.32 8.46 20.73
CA HIS A 43 8.32 9.48 20.40
C HIS A 43 7.99 10.88 20.96
N LEU A 44 6.74 11.15 21.35
CA LEU A 44 6.33 12.42 21.94
C LEU A 44 6.63 12.53 23.45
N ARG A 45 7.00 11.45 24.12
CA ARG A 45 7.16 11.36 25.58
C ARG A 45 7.97 12.51 26.20
N ASN A 46 9.02 12.96 25.51
CA ASN A 46 9.96 13.97 26.00
C ASN A 46 9.64 15.39 25.50
N PHE A 47 8.53 15.58 24.77
CA PHE A 47 8.13 16.89 24.30
C PHE A 47 7.28 17.62 25.36
N THR A 48 7.27 18.96 25.32
CA THR A 48 6.41 19.78 26.16
C THR A 48 4.98 19.74 25.66
N ALA A 49 4.06 19.28 26.50
CA ALA A 49 2.64 19.32 26.18
C ALA A 49 2.10 20.74 26.31
N LEU A 50 1.44 21.20 25.25
CA LEU A 50 0.75 22.48 25.20
C LEU A 50 -0.75 22.25 25.02
N LYS A 51 -1.60 23.11 25.62
CA LYS A 51 -3.05 23.01 25.50
C LYS A 51 -3.71 24.33 25.21
N PHE A 52 -4.81 24.26 24.50
CA PHE A 52 -5.77 25.36 24.35
C PHE A 52 -6.56 25.61 25.65
N SER A 53 -7.11 26.81 25.78
CA SER A 53 -8.23 27.02 26.71
C SER A 53 -9.49 26.31 26.20
N GLU A 54 -10.46 26.04 27.07
CA GLU A 54 -11.74 25.42 26.65
C GLU A 54 -12.50 26.30 25.65
N ASP A 55 -12.39 27.61 25.77
CA ASP A 55 -13.04 28.58 24.88
C ASP A 55 -12.47 28.59 23.48
N ASP A 56 -11.18 28.20 23.33
CA ASP A 56 -10.45 28.22 22.07
C ASP A 56 -10.49 26.89 21.30
N LEU A 57 -11.05 25.80 21.87
CA LEU A 57 -11.11 24.48 21.22
C LEU A 57 -11.82 24.49 19.86
N GLY A 58 -12.83 25.38 19.70
CA GLY A 58 -13.58 25.55 18.47
C GLY A 58 -12.74 26.00 17.25
N VAL A 59 -11.57 26.59 17.51
CA VAL A 59 -10.65 27.08 16.47
C VAL A 59 -10.04 25.93 15.65
N ALA A 60 -9.84 24.74 16.24
CA ALA A 60 -9.11 23.65 15.62
C ALA A 60 -9.67 23.25 14.23
N ARG A 61 -10.98 23.06 14.10
CA ARG A 61 -11.61 22.66 12.82
C ARG A 61 -11.47 23.71 11.72
N VAL A 62 -11.43 24.98 12.09
CA VAL A 62 -11.23 26.09 11.13
C VAL A 62 -9.76 26.18 10.73
N ALA A 63 -8.87 26.08 11.70
CA ALA A 63 -7.42 26.16 11.52
C ALA A 63 -6.88 25.05 10.58
N LEU A 64 -7.41 23.83 10.71
CA LEU A 64 -7.04 22.68 9.87
C LEU A 64 -7.36 22.84 8.36
N LYS A 65 -8.10 23.89 7.97
CA LYS A 65 -8.35 24.24 6.56
C LYS A 65 -7.25 25.08 5.93
N GLY A 66 -6.25 25.51 6.70
CA GLY A 66 -5.22 26.41 6.23
C GLY A 66 -3.87 26.24 6.89
N GLN A 67 -3.13 27.33 6.97
CA GLN A 67 -1.79 27.36 7.55
C GLN A 67 -1.86 27.38 9.09
N ILE A 68 -1.07 26.54 9.74
CA ILE A 68 -0.97 26.46 11.21
C ILE A 68 0.49 26.45 11.66
N ALA A 69 0.77 27.10 12.79
CA ALA A 69 2.08 27.13 13.41
C ALA A 69 1.99 27.35 14.92
N VAL A 70 3.02 26.93 15.64
CA VAL A 70 3.23 27.29 17.05
C VAL A 70 4.41 28.24 17.16
N LEU A 71 4.23 29.33 17.91
CA LEU A 71 5.24 30.33 18.20
C LEU A 71 5.55 30.34 19.69
N ALA A 72 6.82 30.24 20.05
CA ALA A 72 7.35 30.49 21.39
C ALA A 72 8.07 31.84 21.42
N GLN A 73 7.72 32.69 22.43
CA GLN A 73 8.35 33.98 22.63
C GLN A 73 8.89 34.08 24.08
N ASP A 74 9.90 34.91 24.27
CA ASP A 74 10.42 35.24 25.58
C ASP A 74 9.54 36.31 26.31
N ALA A 75 9.95 36.74 27.51
CA ALA A 75 9.24 37.72 28.28
C ALA A 75 9.22 39.12 27.63
N ASP A 76 10.12 39.40 26.73
CA ASP A 76 10.23 40.66 25.99
C ASP A 76 9.46 40.61 24.65
N GLY A 77 8.79 39.47 24.35
CA GLY A 77 8.02 39.24 23.12
C GLY A 77 8.85 38.88 21.90
N GLN A 78 10.12 38.54 22.08
CA GLN A 78 10.97 38.13 20.96
C GLN A 78 10.80 36.65 20.64
N THR A 79 10.87 36.30 19.36
CA THR A 79 10.75 34.92 18.89
C THR A 79 11.90 34.05 19.41
N ILE A 80 11.58 33.03 20.21
CA ILE A 80 12.50 31.96 20.62
C ILE A 80 12.51 30.84 19.57
N ASN A 81 11.31 30.42 19.16
CA ASN A 81 11.12 29.32 18.21
C ASN A 81 9.77 29.42 17.51
N ALA A 82 9.71 28.93 16.27
CA ALA A 82 8.46 28.75 15.55
C ALA A 82 8.51 27.42 14.77
N ALA A 83 7.41 26.68 14.77
CA ALA A 83 7.32 25.39 14.09
C ALA A 83 5.93 25.19 13.47
N GLY A 84 5.89 24.56 12.32
CA GLY A 84 4.67 23.97 11.77
C GLY A 84 4.19 22.81 12.64
N LEU A 85 2.98 22.33 12.40
CA LEU A 85 2.36 21.25 13.15
C LEU A 85 2.03 20.07 12.25
N GLN A 86 2.26 18.89 12.77
CA GLN A 86 1.76 17.64 12.18
C GLN A 86 0.33 17.42 12.67
N ILE A 87 -0.55 17.00 11.78
CA ILE A 87 -2.00 16.96 12.02
C ILE A 87 -2.62 15.59 12.26
N PRO A 88 -1.94 14.42 12.05
CA PRO A 88 -2.63 13.13 12.08
C PRO A 88 -3.44 12.88 13.36
N GLY A 89 -2.82 13.01 14.53
CA GLY A 89 -3.51 12.74 15.80
C GLY A 89 -4.74 13.62 16.06
N VAL A 90 -4.74 14.87 15.60
CA VAL A 90 -5.92 15.73 15.73
C VAL A 90 -6.99 15.37 14.69
N LEU A 91 -6.61 14.90 13.52
CA LEU A 91 -7.57 14.43 12.52
C LEU A 91 -8.25 13.14 12.98
N ASP A 92 -7.52 12.17 13.53
CA ASP A 92 -8.07 10.95 14.12
C ASP A 92 -9.08 11.28 15.23
N ALA A 93 -8.74 12.23 16.13
CA ALA A 93 -9.62 12.62 17.23
C ALA A 93 -10.87 13.40 16.79
N LEU A 94 -10.76 14.25 15.78
CA LEU A 94 -11.86 15.13 15.36
C LEU A 94 -12.76 14.55 14.28
N TYR A 95 -12.26 13.61 13.47
CA TYR A 95 -12.92 13.11 12.27
C TYR A 95 -12.88 11.57 12.15
N PRO A 96 -13.17 10.84 13.25
CA PRO A 96 -13.22 9.38 13.17
C PRO A 96 -14.31 8.95 12.17
N TYR A 97 -14.00 7.92 11.38
CA TYR A 97 -14.93 7.39 10.40
C TYR A 97 -14.68 5.89 10.18
N ASP A 98 -15.73 5.10 10.36
CA ASP A 98 -15.75 3.64 10.23
C ASP A 98 -16.68 3.14 9.11
N GLY A 99 -17.35 4.05 8.41
CA GLY A 99 -18.23 3.72 7.28
C GLY A 99 -17.46 3.44 5.99
N ASP A 100 -18.20 3.14 4.93
CA ASP A 100 -17.64 2.80 3.62
C ASP A 100 -17.10 4.04 2.90
N LEU A 101 -15.95 3.87 2.23
CA LEU A 101 -15.31 4.85 1.35
C LEU A 101 -15.20 4.30 -0.07
N GLY A 102 -14.94 5.20 -1.02
CA GLY A 102 -14.95 4.86 -2.45
C GLY A 102 -16.36 4.79 -3.01
N VAL A 103 -16.58 3.86 -3.91
CA VAL A 103 -17.88 3.63 -4.58
C VAL A 103 -18.65 2.53 -3.86
N THR A 104 -19.87 2.85 -3.44
CA THR A 104 -20.83 1.88 -2.89
C THR A 104 -22.12 1.92 -3.69
N PHE A 105 -22.86 0.79 -3.73
CA PHE A 105 -24.11 0.71 -4.46
C PHE A 105 -25.28 0.37 -3.53
N SER A 106 -26.41 1.03 -3.75
CA SER A 106 -27.70 0.68 -3.13
C SER A 106 -28.77 0.66 -4.21
N ASP A 107 -29.42 -0.49 -4.42
CA ASP A 107 -30.41 -0.69 -5.47
C ASP A 107 -29.92 -0.27 -6.87
N GLY A 108 -28.65 -0.51 -7.17
CA GLY A 108 -28.02 -0.17 -8.44
C GLY A 108 -27.62 1.30 -8.60
N VAL A 109 -27.79 2.12 -7.56
CA VAL A 109 -27.42 3.55 -7.57
C VAL A 109 -26.08 3.73 -6.83
N PRO A 110 -25.04 4.30 -7.46
CA PRO A 110 -23.75 4.50 -6.81
C PRO A 110 -23.76 5.72 -5.89
N THR A 111 -23.05 5.60 -4.77
CA THR A 111 -22.63 6.71 -3.91
C THR A 111 -21.12 6.72 -3.83
N LEU A 112 -20.52 7.87 -4.10
CA LEU A 112 -19.07 8.07 -4.02
C LEU A 112 -18.75 8.86 -2.75
N THR A 113 -17.88 8.34 -1.91
CA THR A 113 -17.52 8.94 -0.62
C THR A 113 -16.00 8.99 -0.48
N VAL A 114 -15.45 10.18 -0.16
CA VAL A 114 -14.04 10.38 0.13
C VAL A 114 -13.86 11.06 1.49
N TRP A 115 -12.86 10.61 2.26
CA TRP A 115 -12.48 11.26 3.51
C TRP A 115 -11.43 12.33 3.23
N ALA A 116 -11.82 13.59 3.40
CA ALA A 116 -10.99 14.76 3.14
C ALA A 116 -11.29 15.89 4.14
N PRO A 117 -10.99 15.70 5.44
CA PRO A 117 -11.40 16.63 6.51
C PRO A 117 -10.77 18.02 6.39
N THR A 118 -9.60 18.12 5.79
CA THR A 118 -8.88 19.39 5.57
C THR A 118 -9.27 20.09 4.26
N ALA A 119 -10.01 19.42 3.39
CA ALA A 119 -10.47 20.00 2.13
C ALA A 119 -11.46 21.18 2.37
N ARG A 120 -11.34 22.19 1.56
CA ARG A 120 -12.25 23.35 1.52
C ARG A 120 -13.44 23.10 0.63
N GLN A 121 -13.19 22.38 -0.47
CA GLN A 121 -14.19 21.96 -1.43
C GLN A 121 -13.72 20.64 -2.06
N VAL A 122 -14.69 19.76 -2.33
CA VAL A 122 -14.50 18.59 -3.17
C VAL A 122 -15.56 18.60 -4.26
N ARG A 123 -15.13 18.37 -5.50
CA ARG A 123 -16.00 18.21 -6.66
C ARG A 123 -15.70 16.88 -7.32
N LEU A 124 -16.73 16.25 -7.89
CA LEU A 124 -16.61 15.08 -8.74
C LEU A 124 -16.53 15.53 -10.20
N HIS A 125 -15.51 15.07 -10.92
CA HIS A 125 -15.46 15.14 -12.37
C HIS A 125 -15.92 13.79 -12.89
N LEU A 126 -17.10 13.73 -13.50
CA LEU A 126 -17.70 12.51 -14.05
C LEU A 126 -17.51 12.50 -15.58
N PHE A 127 -17.04 11.38 -16.12
CA PHE A 127 -16.74 11.18 -17.54
C PHE A 127 -17.51 9.97 -18.06
N ASP A 128 -18.04 10.06 -19.27
CA ASP A 128 -18.78 8.94 -19.89
C ASP A 128 -17.86 7.76 -20.29
N ASP A 129 -16.58 8.03 -20.55
CA ASP A 129 -15.59 7.03 -20.97
C ASP A 129 -14.17 7.38 -20.51
N ALA A 130 -13.19 6.52 -20.86
CA ALA A 130 -11.77 6.72 -20.55
C ALA A 130 -11.02 7.62 -21.56
N ASN A 131 -11.67 8.09 -22.63
CA ASN A 131 -11.02 8.91 -23.64
C ASN A 131 -10.54 10.23 -23.01
N PRO A 132 -9.24 10.59 -23.12
CA PRO A 132 -8.70 11.80 -22.49
C PRO A 132 -9.36 13.09 -23.00
N ASN A 133 -9.99 13.07 -24.17
CA ASN A 133 -10.67 14.24 -24.76
C ASN A 133 -12.15 14.35 -24.34
N THR A 134 -12.70 13.38 -23.63
CA THR A 134 -14.08 13.47 -23.12
C THR A 134 -14.14 14.50 -21.99
N GLU A 135 -15.00 15.51 -22.16
CA GLU A 135 -15.23 16.54 -21.14
C GLU A 135 -15.97 15.97 -19.93
N ALA A 136 -15.61 16.44 -18.73
CA ALA A 136 -16.27 16.04 -17.51
C ALA A 136 -17.56 16.82 -17.25
N GLU A 137 -18.57 16.14 -16.74
CA GLU A 137 -19.59 16.80 -15.94
C GLU A 137 -19.02 17.07 -14.53
N ILE A 138 -19.05 18.33 -14.07
CA ILE A 138 -18.47 18.73 -12.77
C ILE A 138 -19.58 18.92 -11.74
N LEU A 139 -19.55 18.09 -10.71
CA LEU A 139 -20.59 18.02 -9.70
C LEU A 139 -20.02 18.36 -8.31
N THR A 140 -20.79 19.09 -7.50
CA THR A 140 -20.35 19.45 -6.14
C THR A 140 -20.71 18.34 -5.15
N MET A 141 -19.72 17.84 -4.42
CA MET A 141 -19.93 16.88 -3.35
C MET A 141 -20.37 17.57 -2.04
N ARG A 142 -21.09 16.85 -1.21
CA ARG A 142 -21.60 17.35 0.07
C ARG A 142 -20.69 16.96 1.21
N PRO A 143 -20.21 17.91 2.04
CA PRO A 143 -19.41 17.61 3.22
C PRO A 143 -20.27 17.09 4.37
N THR A 144 -19.69 16.20 5.18
CA THR A 144 -20.18 15.81 6.50
C THR A 144 -19.19 16.32 7.56
N PRO A 145 -19.42 17.51 8.14
CA PRO A 145 -18.42 18.17 9.01
C PRO A 145 -18.07 17.42 10.29
N SER A 146 -18.91 16.48 10.73
CA SER A 146 -18.65 15.71 11.95
C SER A 146 -17.57 14.65 11.79
N ASN A 147 -17.43 14.06 10.58
CA ASN A 147 -16.49 12.97 10.31
C ASN A 147 -15.53 13.25 9.13
N GLY A 148 -15.60 14.44 8.52
CA GLY A 148 -14.68 14.87 7.46
C GLY A 148 -14.90 14.24 6.10
N THR A 149 -15.98 13.50 5.88
CA THR A 149 -16.30 12.91 4.57
C THR A 149 -16.97 13.91 3.63
N TRP A 150 -16.81 13.65 2.34
CA TRP A 150 -17.53 14.30 1.25
C TRP A 150 -18.18 13.21 0.41
N ALA A 151 -19.46 13.37 0.09
CA ALA A 151 -20.20 12.35 -0.63
C ALA A 151 -21.10 12.93 -1.71
N ILE A 152 -21.38 12.11 -2.73
CA ILE A 152 -22.40 12.36 -3.76
C ILE A 152 -23.05 11.06 -4.15
N THR A 153 -24.38 11.03 -4.18
CA THR A 153 -25.16 9.94 -4.73
C THR A 153 -25.53 10.28 -6.17
N GLY A 154 -25.22 9.37 -7.07
CA GLY A 154 -25.43 9.51 -8.50
C GLY A 154 -26.75 8.97 -8.98
N GLU A 155 -26.80 8.64 -10.26
CA GLU A 155 -27.90 7.95 -10.93
C GLU A 155 -27.44 6.53 -11.31
N ALA A 156 -28.37 5.62 -11.59
CA ALA A 156 -28.03 4.24 -11.93
C ALA A 156 -27.18 4.11 -13.22
N ASP A 157 -27.28 5.07 -14.13
CA ASP A 157 -26.48 5.12 -15.36
C ASP A 157 -25.03 5.62 -15.16
N TRP A 158 -24.64 5.92 -13.92
CA TRP A 158 -23.23 6.19 -13.59
C TRP A 158 -22.39 4.92 -13.50
N ALA A 159 -23.00 3.77 -13.33
CA ALA A 159 -22.29 2.49 -13.35
C ALA A 159 -21.50 2.32 -14.66
N GLY A 160 -20.21 2.05 -14.54
CA GLY A 160 -19.27 1.94 -15.67
C GLY A 160 -18.64 3.24 -16.13
N LYS A 161 -19.17 4.41 -15.74
CA LYS A 161 -18.53 5.71 -16.01
C LYS A 161 -17.24 5.88 -15.21
N TYR A 162 -16.47 6.89 -15.60
CA TYR A 162 -15.18 7.22 -14.98
C TYR A 162 -15.25 8.53 -14.20
N TYR A 163 -14.36 8.67 -13.23
CA TYR A 163 -14.35 9.87 -12.40
C TYR A 163 -12.97 10.23 -11.86
N LEU A 164 -12.86 11.49 -11.45
CA LEU A 164 -11.77 12.03 -10.64
C LEU A 164 -12.35 12.93 -9.54
N TYR A 165 -11.67 13.01 -8.41
CA TYR A 165 -11.96 14.03 -7.41
C TYR A 165 -11.14 15.28 -7.70
N GLU A 166 -11.79 16.43 -7.65
CA GLU A 166 -11.13 17.72 -7.58
C GLU A 166 -11.17 18.20 -6.13
N VAL A 167 -10.01 18.23 -5.48
CA VAL A 167 -9.87 18.57 -4.06
C VAL A 167 -9.16 19.90 -3.91
N GLN A 168 -9.83 20.88 -3.31
CA GLN A 168 -9.22 22.14 -2.93
C GLN A 168 -8.76 22.06 -1.47
N VAL A 169 -7.44 22.08 -1.25
CA VAL A 169 -6.83 21.85 0.06
C VAL A 169 -5.57 22.71 0.25
N TYR A 170 -5.29 23.11 1.50
CA TYR A 170 -4.03 23.75 1.84
C TYR A 170 -2.90 22.70 1.89
N VAL A 171 -1.81 22.99 1.17
CA VAL A 171 -0.63 22.12 1.12
C VAL A 171 0.54 22.79 1.85
N PRO A 172 0.97 22.24 3.00
CA PRO A 172 2.02 22.86 3.82
C PRO A 172 3.35 23.05 3.07
N THR A 173 3.76 22.10 2.24
CA THR A 173 5.01 22.17 1.46
C THR A 173 5.00 23.27 0.41
N GLU A 174 3.82 23.60 -0.12
CA GLU A 174 3.61 24.68 -1.11
C GLU A 174 3.26 26.01 -0.43
N SER A 175 3.00 26.00 0.87
CA SER A 175 2.52 27.17 1.65
C SER A 175 1.32 27.86 1.02
N SER A 176 0.46 27.12 0.34
CA SER A 176 -0.67 27.65 -0.43
C SER A 176 -1.80 26.63 -0.60
N VAL A 177 -2.97 27.13 -0.98
CA VAL A 177 -4.09 26.27 -1.34
C VAL A 177 -3.91 25.78 -2.77
N GLN A 178 -3.94 24.46 -2.93
CA GLN A 178 -3.88 23.78 -4.22
C GLN A 178 -5.26 23.25 -4.62
N THR A 179 -5.46 23.08 -5.90
CA THR A 179 -6.64 22.39 -6.46
C THR A 179 -6.13 21.16 -7.21
N ASN A 180 -6.30 20.00 -6.63
CA ASN A 180 -5.78 18.73 -7.11
C ASN A 180 -6.87 17.94 -7.81
N LEU A 181 -6.61 17.51 -9.04
CA LEU A 181 -7.43 16.52 -9.75
C LEU A 181 -6.77 15.15 -9.55
N VAL A 182 -7.45 14.22 -8.89
CA VAL A 182 -6.85 13.00 -8.39
C VAL A 182 -7.82 11.81 -8.46
N THR A 183 -7.30 10.60 -8.65
CA THR A 183 -8.05 9.35 -8.56
C THR A 183 -8.47 9.06 -7.12
N ASP A 184 -9.39 8.11 -6.95
CA ASP A 184 -9.85 7.70 -5.63
C ASP A 184 -8.85 6.71 -4.97
N PRO A 185 -8.42 6.95 -3.71
CA PRO A 185 -7.62 5.97 -2.95
C PRO A 185 -8.31 4.61 -2.79
N TYR A 186 -9.65 4.60 -2.85
CA TYR A 186 -10.50 3.41 -2.77
C TYR A 186 -10.98 2.93 -4.16
N SER A 187 -10.23 3.24 -5.23
CA SER A 187 -10.54 2.70 -6.56
C SER A 187 -10.58 1.18 -6.57
N PHE A 188 -11.59 0.61 -7.24
CA PHE A 188 -11.69 -0.82 -7.54
C PHE A 188 -11.38 -1.13 -9.01
N SER A 189 -11.46 -0.12 -9.86
CA SER A 189 -11.20 -0.21 -11.30
C SER A 189 -10.65 1.12 -11.80
N LEU A 190 -9.78 1.05 -12.81
CA LEU A 190 -9.09 2.21 -13.37
C LEU A 190 -9.12 2.16 -14.90
N ALA A 191 -9.09 3.33 -15.50
CA ALA A 191 -8.73 3.49 -16.90
C ALA A 191 -7.26 3.09 -17.12
N THR A 192 -6.88 2.77 -18.35
CA THR A 192 -5.50 2.48 -18.73
C THR A 192 -4.55 3.57 -18.22
N ASN A 193 -3.41 3.17 -17.67
CA ASN A 193 -2.43 4.03 -17.00
C ASN A 193 -3.00 4.83 -15.81
N SER A 194 -4.02 4.29 -15.17
CA SER A 194 -4.61 4.84 -13.93
C SER A 194 -5.06 6.30 -14.05
N THR A 195 -5.44 6.71 -15.27
CA THR A 195 -5.79 8.12 -15.57
C THR A 195 -7.11 8.55 -14.96
N ARG A 196 -8.03 7.63 -14.67
CA ARG A 196 -9.34 7.85 -14.04
C ARG A 196 -9.77 6.62 -13.25
N SER A 197 -10.44 6.84 -12.14
CA SER A 197 -11.17 5.78 -11.42
C SER A 197 -12.45 5.43 -12.17
N GLN A 198 -12.88 4.16 -12.12
CA GLN A 198 -14.14 3.72 -12.72
C GLN A 198 -15.17 3.37 -11.65
N ILE A 199 -16.42 3.73 -11.88
CA ILE A 199 -17.56 3.42 -11.00
C ILE A 199 -17.99 1.98 -11.25
N VAL A 200 -17.60 1.05 -10.35
CA VAL A 200 -17.81 -0.38 -10.50
C VAL A 200 -18.32 -0.99 -9.21
N ASP A 201 -19.32 -1.87 -9.32
CA ASP A 201 -19.70 -2.80 -8.27
C ASP A 201 -18.95 -4.13 -8.50
N LEU A 202 -18.03 -4.47 -7.60
CA LEU A 202 -17.31 -5.74 -7.68
C LEU A 202 -18.20 -6.98 -7.51
N MET A 203 -19.42 -6.79 -7.00
CA MET A 203 -20.41 -7.87 -6.86
C MET A 203 -21.37 -7.94 -8.04
N ASP A 204 -21.27 -7.04 -9.02
CA ASP A 204 -22.05 -7.13 -10.25
C ASP A 204 -21.62 -8.36 -11.08
N PRO A 205 -22.57 -9.21 -11.53
CA PRO A 205 -22.25 -10.38 -12.34
C PRO A 205 -21.43 -10.08 -13.61
N THR A 206 -21.55 -8.87 -14.16
CA THR A 206 -20.77 -8.46 -15.36
C THR A 206 -19.27 -8.30 -15.10
N THR A 207 -18.87 -8.23 -13.85
CA THR A 207 -17.45 -8.20 -13.44
C THR A 207 -16.89 -9.59 -13.11
N MET A 208 -17.71 -10.64 -13.23
CA MET A 208 -17.37 -12.01 -12.83
C MET A 208 -17.23 -12.92 -14.05
N PRO A 209 -16.23 -13.82 -14.08
CA PRO A 209 -16.24 -14.92 -15.04
C PRO A 209 -17.38 -15.91 -14.72
N ASP A 210 -17.77 -16.72 -15.71
CA ASP A 210 -18.80 -17.74 -15.55
C ASP A 210 -18.40 -18.74 -14.44
N GLY A 211 -19.28 -19.01 -13.48
CA GLY A 211 -19.01 -19.92 -12.37
C GLY A 211 -18.27 -19.32 -11.17
N TRP A 212 -17.89 -18.05 -11.22
CA TRP A 212 -17.13 -17.40 -10.16
C TRP A 212 -17.69 -17.58 -8.74
N MET A 213 -19.01 -17.51 -8.60
CA MET A 213 -19.65 -17.64 -7.29
C MET A 213 -19.56 -19.06 -6.73
N ASP A 214 -19.42 -20.06 -7.61
CA ASP A 214 -19.36 -21.49 -7.26
C ASP A 214 -17.91 -22.01 -7.08
N VAL A 215 -16.90 -21.15 -7.23
CA VAL A 215 -15.48 -21.53 -7.08
C VAL A 215 -15.23 -22.12 -5.70
N VAL A 216 -14.75 -23.37 -5.69
CA VAL A 216 -14.39 -24.11 -4.48
C VAL A 216 -12.89 -23.98 -4.22
N LYS A 217 -12.54 -23.56 -3.03
CA LYS A 217 -11.15 -23.40 -2.62
C LYS A 217 -10.50 -24.73 -2.25
N PRO A 218 -9.25 -25.01 -2.68
CA PRO A 218 -8.49 -26.14 -2.20
C PRO A 218 -8.35 -26.11 -0.67
N GLY A 219 -8.47 -27.29 -0.03
CA GLY A 219 -8.34 -27.40 1.43
C GLY A 219 -6.89 -27.40 1.88
N VAL A 220 -6.62 -26.79 3.05
CA VAL A 220 -5.36 -26.91 3.79
C VAL A 220 -5.74 -27.25 5.23
N ALA A 221 -5.09 -28.26 5.82
CA ALA A 221 -5.49 -28.77 7.13
C ALA A 221 -4.96 -27.89 8.28
N ALA A 222 -3.75 -27.36 8.14
CA ALA A 222 -3.11 -26.52 9.14
C ALA A 222 -2.09 -25.56 8.48
N PRO A 223 -1.76 -24.43 9.11
CA PRO A 223 -0.76 -23.48 8.57
C PRO A 223 0.62 -24.11 8.31
N GLU A 224 1.03 -25.07 9.13
CA GLU A 224 2.30 -25.80 8.97
C GLU A 224 2.34 -26.76 7.77
N ASP A 225 1.20 -27.03 7.13
CA ASP A 225 1.10 -27.79 5.88
C ASP A 225 1.20 -26.89 4.64
N ILE A 226 1.32 -25.58 4.82
CA ILE A 226 1.43 -24.62 3.74
C ILE A 226 2.82 -24.72 3.10
N VAL A 227 2.84 -25.01 1.80
CA VAL A 227 4.03 -24.96 0.94
C VAL A 227 3.80 -23.89 -0.11
N ILE A 228 4.73 -22.95 -0.21
CA ILE A 228 4.60 -21.75 -1.03
C ILE A 228 5.62 -21.78 -2.17
N TYR A 229 5.18 -21.45 -3.38
CA TYR A 229 6.01 -21.19 -4.54
C TYR A 229 5.75 -19.76 -5.03
N GLU A 230 6.78 -18.93 -5.02
CA GLU A 230 6.70 -17.53 -5.46
C GLU A 230 6.96 -17.44 -6.96
N LEU A 231 6.16 -16.65 -7.67
CA LEU A 231 6.38 -16.34 -9.08
C LEU A 231 5.91 -14.92 -9.44
N HIS A 232 6.43 -14.44 -10.56
CA HIS A 232 6.04 -13.19 -11.18
C HIS A 232 5.07 -13.44 -12.34
N VAL A 233 3.91 -12.75 -12.38
CA VAL A 233 2.84 -12.99 -13.36
C VAL A 233 3.35 -12.92 -14.80
N ARG A 234 4.11 -11.88 -15.16
CA ARG A 234 4.67 -11.72 -16.49
C ARG A 234 5.66 -12.86 -16.84
N ASP A 235 6.59 -13.13 -15.93
CA ASP A 235 7.68 -14.07 -16.19
C ASP A 235 7.21 -15.53 -16.26
N PHE A 236 6.06 -15.83 -15.67
CA PHE A 236 5.43 -17.14 -15.75
C PHE A 236 5.28 -17.64 -17.19
N SER A 237 4.91 -16.75 -18.12
CA SER A 237 4.57 -17.18 -19.48
C SER A 237 5.18 -16.34 -20.60
N VAL A 238 5.91 -15.25 -20.32
CA VAL A 238 6.43 -14.35 -21.36
C VAL A 238 7.28 -15.07 -22.41
N ASN A 239 7.98 -16.13 -22.03
CA ASN A 239 8.81 -16.96 -22.90
C ASN A 239 8.21 -18.35 -23.18
N ASP A 240 6.97 -18.63 -22.75
CA ASP A 240 6.34 -19.93 -22.98
C ASP A 240 5.71 -19.99 -24.37
N ALA A 241 6.35 -20.73 -25.29
CA ALA A 241 5.89 -20.91 -26.66
C ALA A 241 4.58 -21.72 -26.79
N SER A 242 4.13 -22.40 -25.72
CA SER A 242 2.85 -23.11 -25.69
C SER A 242 1.66 -22.18 -25.41
N VAL A 243 1.92 -20.94 -24.99
CA VAL A 243 0.93 -19.87 -24.83
C VAL A 243 0.94 -18.98 -26.07
N SER A 244 -0.23 -18.57 -26.57
CA SER A 244 -0.32 -17.64 -27.70
C SER A 244 0.33 -16.30 -27.35
N GLU A 245 0.92 -15.62 -28.33
CA GLU A 245 1.71 -14.40 -28.11
C GLU A 245 0.91 -13.30 -27.38
N GLU A 246 -0.37 -13.17 -27.69
CA GLU A 246 -1.28 -12.18 -27.09
C GLU A 246 -1.56 -12.42 -25.60
N LEU A 247 -1.47 -13.68 -25.14
CA LEU A 247 -1.72 -14.04 -23.74
C LEU A 247 -0.45 -14.10 -22.89
N ARG A 248 0.74 -14.12 -23.51
CA ARG A 248 2.00 -14.23 -22.77
C ARG A 248 2.22 -13.04 -21.83
N GLY A 249 2.65 -13.36 -20.63
CA GLY A 249 2.92 -12.35 -19.60
C GLY A 249 1.67 -11.74 -18.98
N THR A 250 0.49 -12.34 -19.17
CA THR A 250 -0.79 -11.83 -18.65
C THR A 250 -1.47 -12.81 -17.71
N TYR A 251 -2.48 -12.32 -16.97
CA TYR A 251 -3.38 -13.16 -16.15
C TYR A 251 -4.03 -14.27 -16.98
N SER A 252 -4.42 -13.98 -18.21
CA SER A 252 -5.07 -14.93 -19.11
C SER A 252 -4.16 -16.09 -19.55
N ALA A 253 -2.83 -15.98 -19.39
CA ALA A 253 -1.93 -17.11 -19.63
C ALA A 253 -2.18 -18.29 -18.68
N PHE A 254 -2.65 -18.02 -17.47
CA PHE A 254 -2.99 -19.04 -16.48
C PHE A 254 -4.25 -19.84 -16.84
N THR A 255 -5.08 -19.36 -17.77
CA THR A 255 -6.26 -20.09 -18.24
C THR A 255 -5.92 -21.11 -19.35
N VAL A 256 -4.69 -21.11 -19.88
CA VAL A 256 -4.23 -22.07 -20.89
C VAL A 256 -3.73 -23.32 -20.17
N MET A 257 -4.66 -24.19 -19.77
CA MET A 257 -4.42 -25.35 -18.88
C MET A 257 -3.42 -26.37 -19.43
N ASP A 258 -3.24 -26.45 -20.74
CA ASP A 258 -2.28 -27.32 -21.42
C ASP A 258 -0.94 -26.64 -21.74
N SER A 259 -0.72 -25.39 -21.27
CA SER A 259 0.58 -24.73 -21.37
C SER A 259 1.65 -25.40 -20.51
N ASN A 260 2.94 -25.22 -20.90
CA ASN A 260 4.05 -25.76 -20.11
C ASN A 260 4.05 -25.23 -18.68
N GLY A 261 3.74 -23.95 -18.49
CA GLY A 261 3.66 -23.32 -17.18
C GLY A 261 2.57 -23.93 -16.30
N MET A 262 1.33 -24.06 -16.80
CA MET A 262 0.23 -24.64 -16.04
C MET A 262 0.41 -26.13 -15.76
N GLN A 263 0.96 -26.91 -16.70
CA GLN A 263 1.33 -28.30 -16.46
C GLN A 263 2.39 -28.45 -15.37
N HIS A 264 3.38 -27.53 -15.35
CA HIS A 264 4.38 -27.49 -14.27
C HIS A 264 3.74 -27.21 -12.92
N LEU A 265 2.89 -26.18 -12.80
CA LEU A 265 2.18 -25.86 -11.57
C LEU A 265 1.26 -27.01 -11.10
N ALA A 266 0.54 -27.65 -12.01
CA ALA A 266 -0.28 -28.82 -11.69
C ALA A 266 0.55 -30.00 -11.18
N ALA A 267 1.74 -30.23 -11.76
CA ALA A 267 2.67 -31.25 -11.27
C ALA A 267 3.18 -30.92 -9.86
N LEU A 268 3.51 -29.66 -9.56
CA LEU A 268 3.90 -29.22 -8.24
C LEU A 268 2.76 -29.35 -7.22
N ALA A 269 1.53 -28.98 -7.59
CA ALA A 269 0.36 -29.17 -6.74
C ALA A 269 0.14 -30.64 -6.38
N ASN A 270 0.25 -31.54 -7.37
CA ASN A 270 0.18 -32.99 -7.16
C ASN A 270 1.33 -33.53 -6.28
N ALA A 271 2.46 -32.83 -6.21
CA ALA A 271 3.59 -33.16 -5.35
C ALA A 271 3.50 -32.54 -3.95
N GLY A 272 2.46 -31.75 -3.66
CA GLY A 272 2.20 -31.18 -2.33
C GLY A 272 2.36 -29.66 -2.22
N LEU A 273 2.61 -28.94 -3.33
CA LEU A 273 2.51 -27.48 -3.33
C LEU A 273 1.06 -27.07 -3.05
N SER A 274 0.86 -26.18 -2.09
CA SER A 274 -0.49 -25.77 -1.68
C SER A 274 -0.81 -24.32 -2.07
N HIS A 275 0.18 -23.44 -2.15
CA HIS A 275 -0.03 -22.01 -2.41
C HIS A 275 0.92 -21.49 -3.49
N LEU A 276 0.37 -20.66 -4.35
CA LEU A 276 1.13 -19.85 -5.31
C LEU A 276 1.17 -18.41 -4.83
N HIS A 277 2.36 -17.92 -4.52
CA HIS A 277 2.59 -16.54 -4.12
C HIS A 277 2.93 -15.71 -5.36
N LEU A 278 2.04 -14.79 -5.70
CA LEU A 278 2.24 -13.84 -6.79
C LEU A 278 2.97 -12.61 -6.26
N LEU A 279 4.08 -12.21 -6.88
CA LEU A 279 4.66 -10.88 -6.67
C LEU A 279 3.56 -9.83 -6.88
N PRO A 280 3.75 -8.56 -6.43
CA PRO A 280 2.69 -7.57 -6.41
C PRO A 280 1.85 -7.55 -7.68
N THR A 281 0.53 -7.59 -7.52
CA THR A 281 -0.46 -7.61 -8.58
C THR A 281 -1.50 -6.49 -8.46
N PHE A 282 -1.28 -5.56 -7.53
CA PHE A 282 -2.02 -4.30 -7.46
C PHE A 282 -1.48 -3.30 -8.48
N ASP A 283 -2.17 -2.20 -8.68
CA ASP A 283 -1.83 -1.13 -9.64
C ASP A 283 -0.46 -0.50 -9.36
N ILE A 284 0.46 -0.59 -10.34
CA ILE A 284 1.88 -0.22 -10.24
C ILE A 284 2.12 1.14 -10.92
N ALA A 285 2.68 2.09 -10.18
CA ALA A 285 2.88 3.46 -10.64
C ALA A 285 3.94 3.64 -11.74
N THR A 286 4.87 2.70 -11.88
CA THR A 286 6.10 2.85 -12.68
C THR A 286 6.14 1.96 -13.92
N ILE A 287 4.99 1.43 -14.35
CA ILE A 287 4.87 0.68 -15.59
C ILE A 287 3.79 1.30 -16.48
N ASN A 288 4.08 1.40 -17.79
CA ASN A 288 3.07 1.83 -18.76
C ASN A 288 2.22 0.63 -19.18
N GLU A 289 0.91 0.71 -18.97
CA GLU A 289 -0.04 -0.36 -19.31
C GLU A 289 -0.33 -0.45 -20.83
N ASP A 290 -0.01 0.60 -21.60
CA ASP A 290 -0.09 0.56 -23.06
C ASP A 290 1.10 -0.23 -23.66
N LYS A 291 0.84 -1.50 -23.93
CA LYS A 291 1.84 -2.45 -24.46
C LYS A 291 2.50 -2.01 -25.76
N SER A 292 1.86 -1.11 -26.53
CA SER A 292 2.42 -0.59 -27.79
C SER A 292 3.63 0.33 -27.56
N THR A 293 3.80 0.82 -26.34
CA THR A 293 4.90 1.73 -25.95
C THR A 293 6.12 0.97 -25.40
N TRP A 294 6.01 -0.33 -25.17
CA TRP A 294 7.08 -1.11 -24.54
C TRP A 294 8.30 -1.27 -25.45
N VAL A 295 9.46 -1.12 -24.85
CA VAL A 295 10.76 -1.28 -25.52
C VAL A 295 11.58 -2.32 -24.77
N THR A 296 11.97 -3.40 -25.47
CA THR A 296 12.82 -4.45 -24.93
C THR A 296 14.00 -4.69 -25.89
N PRO A 297 15.25 -4.84 -25.41
CA PRO A 297 16.35 -5.25 -26.25
C PRO A 297 16.06 -6.63 -26.87
N SER A 298 16.48 -6.84 -28.12
CA SER A 298 16.27 -8.13 -28.75
C SER A 298 17.13 -9.22 -28.09
N PHE A 299 16.56 -10.42 -27.97
CA PHE A 299 17.31 -11.57 -27.45
C PHE A 299 18.59 -11.86 -28.28
N GLU A 300 18.54 -11.68 -29.61
CA GLU A 300 19.68 -11.86 -30.50
C GLU A 300 20.81 -10.88 -30.19
N GLU A 301 20.47 -9.62 -29.92
CA GLU A 301 21.43 -8.59 -29.53
C GLU A 301 22.10 -8.91 -28.19
N LEU A 302 21.32 -9.29 -27.19
CA LEU A 302 21.82 -9.68 -25.88
C LEU A 302 22.68 -10.94 -25.95
N ALA A 303 22.27 -11.94 -26.71
CA ALA A 303 22.98 -13.22 -26.88
C ALA A 303 24.30 -13.07 -27.66
N ALA A 304 24.44 -12.03 -28.48
CA ALA A 304 25.68 -11.75 -29.23
C ALA A 304 26.80 -11.19 -28.33
N LEU A 305 26.47 -10.71 -27.14
CA LEU A 305 27.43 -10.16 -26.18
C LEU A 305 28.15 -11.27 -25.41
N PRO A 306 29.42 -11.07 -24.99
CA PRO A 306 30.12 -12.02 -24.13
C PRO A 306 29.37 -12.28 -22.84
N THR A 307 29.33 -13.53 -22.37
CA THR A 307 28.58 -13.95 -21.16
C THR A 307 29.14 -13.34 -19.86
N ASP A 308 30.35 -12.85 -19.86
CA ASP A 308 31.06 -12.18 -18.75
C ASP A 308 31.13 -10.64 -18.90
N SER A 309 30.35 -10.08 -19.86
CA SER A 309 30.27 -8.64 -20.09
C SER A 309 29.15 -7.99 -19.27
N GLU A 310 29.37 -6.73 -18.86
CA GLU A 310 28.35 -5.88 -18.26
C GLU A 310 27.47 -5.17 -19.30
N GLU A 311 27.77 -5.32 -20.59
CA GLU A 311 27.06 -4.64 -21.68
C GLU A 311 25.60 -5.09 -21.79
N GLN A 312 25.27 -6.34 -21.44
CA GLN A 312 23.88 -6.84 -21.40
C GLN A 312 23.06 -6.05 -20.37
N GLN A 313 23.59 -5.83 -19.18
CA GLN A 313 22.93 -5.02 -18.14
C GLN A 313 22.81 -3.55 -18.56
N ALA A 314 23.82 -3.01 -19.25
CA ALA A 314 23.79 -1.63 -19.75
C ALA A 314 22.69 -1.43 -20.80
N LEU A 315 22.50 -2.40 -21.73
CA LEU A 315 21.42 -2.36 -22.73
C LEU A 315 20.03 -2.43 -22.10
N ILE A 316 19.83 -3.32 -21.12
CA ILE A 316 18.57 -3.40 -20.38
C ILE A 316 18.36 -2.11 -19.55
N GLY A 317 19.40 -1.63 -18.87
CA GLY A 317 19.36 -0.40 -18.10
C GLY A 317 18.99 0.84 -18.91
N ALA A 318 19.34 0.88 -20.20
CA ALA A 318 19.01 2.00 -21.08
C ALA A 318 17.50 2.11 -21.43
N VAL A 319 16.76 1.02 -21.30
CA VAL A 319 15.31 0.96 -21.62
C VAL A 319 14.43 0.64 -20.41
N ARG A 320 15.00 0.52 -19.22
CA ARG A 320 14.31 0.04 -18.01
C ARG A 320 13.04 0.83 -17.66
N ASP A 321 12.95 2.10 -18.04
CA ASP A 321 11.77 2.94 -17.81
C ASP A 321 10.69 2.77 -18.92
N GLN A 322 10.96 1.95 -19.92
CA GLN A 322 10.08 1.58 -21.04
C GLN A 322 9.89 0.08 -21.19
N ASP A 323 10.65 -0.71 -20.43
CA ASP A 323 10.58 -2.17 -20.40
C ASP A 323 9.33 -2.61 -19.62
N PRO A 324 8.62 -3.65 -20.04
CA PRO A 324 7.45 -4.19 -19.32
C PRO A 324 7.80 -4.95 -18.04
N PHE A 325 9.06 -5.08 -17.67
CA PHE A 325 9.47 -5.80 -16.46
C PHE A 325 9.49 -4.89 -15.25
N ASN A 326 8.72 -5.23 -14.22
CA ASN A 326 8.69 -4.55 -12.92
C ASN A 326 8.34 -5.59 -11.85
N TRP A 327 9.01 -5.57 -10.71
CA TRP A 327 8.64 -6.44 -9.59
C TRP A 327 7.34 -6.03 -8.90
N GLY A 328 6.89 -4.79 -9.12
CA GLY A 328 5.61 -4.31 -8.63
C GLY A 328 5.63 -3.64 -7.25
N TYR A 329 6.79 -3.43 -6.65
CA TYR A 329 6.90 -2.77 -5.33
C TYR A 329 6.81 -1.23 -5.42
N ASP A 330 6.00 -0.72 -6.34
CA ASP A 330 5.72 0.69 -6.58
C ASP A 330 4.21 0.97 -6.52
N PRO A 331 3.54 0.85 -5.35
CA PRO A 331 2.09 0.92 -5.26
C PRO A 331 1.55 2.30 -5.65
N PHE A 332 0.50 2.30 -6.49
CA PHE A 332 -0.28 3.47 -6.87
C PHE A 332 -1.69 3.39 -6.29
N HIS A 333 -2.46 2.31 -6.60
CA HIS A 333 -3.75 2.02 -6.02
C HIS A 333 -3.75 0.59 -5.44
N TYR A 334 -3.98 0.48 -4.14
CA TYR A 334 -3.82 -0.78 -3.41
C TYR A 334 -4.85 -1.87 -3.74
N THR A 335 -6.02 -1.50 -4.31
CA THR A 335 -7.16 -2.41 -4.40
C THR A 335 -7.59 -2.70 -5.84
N VAL A 336 -6.78 -2.32 -6.82
CA VAL A 336 -7.05 -2.54 -8.25
C VAL A 336 -6.02 -3.53 -8.81
N PRO A 337 -6.41 -4.57 -9.56
CA PRO A 337 -5.46 -5.42 -10.27
C PRO A 337 -4.62 -4.66 -11.28
N GLU A 338 -3.33 -5.00 -11.38
CA GLU A 338 -2.36 -4.38 -12.28
C GLU A 338 -2.78 -4.55 -13.75
N GLY A 339 -2.82 -3.43 -14.49
CA GLY A 339 -3.29 -3.43 -15.87
C GLY A 339 -2.28 -3.96 -16.87
N SER A 340 -0.97 -3.81 -16.64
CA SER A 340 0.07 -4.35 -17.54
C SER A 340 0.04 -5.88 -17.63
N TYR A 341 -0.51 -6.55 -16.61
CA TYR A 341 -0.73 -8.00 -16.60
C TYR A 341 -2.07 -8.43 -17.21
N ALA A 342 -2.94 -7.51 -17.59
CA ALA A 342 -4.16 -7.83 -18.32
C ALA A 342 -3.89 -7.84 -19.84
N VAL A 343 -4.66 -8.61 -20.60
CA VAL A 343 -4.70 -8.51 -22.07
C VAL A 343 -5.27 -7.16 -22.46
N ASN A 344 -6.36 -6.77 -21.77
CA ASN A 344 -6.96 -5.46 -21.89
C ASN A 344 -6.91 -4.73 -20.53
N PRO A 345 -6.05 -3.70 -20.37
CA PRO A 345 -5.90 -2.99 -19.11
C PRO A 345 -7.10 -2.09 -18.76
N GLU A 346 -8.02 -1.85 -19.70
CA GLU A 346 -9.09 -0.87 -19.54
C GLU A 346 -10.21 -1.37 -18.62
N GLY A 347 -10.42 -0.67 -17.53
CA GLY A 347 -11.58 -0.81 -16.65
C GLY A 347 -11.76 -2.23 -16.10
N VAL A 348 -13.00 -2.73 -16.14
CA VAL A 348 -13.39 -4.02 -15.56
C VAL A 348 -12.70 -5.24 -16.19
N ASN A 349 -12.08 -5.10 -17.36
CA ASN A 349 -11.43 -6.24 -18.02
C ASN A 349 -10.33 -6.84 -17.16
N ARG A 350 -9.47 -6.00 -16.52
CA ARG A 350 -8.42 -6.47 -15.61
C ARG A 350 -8.98 -7.26 -14.41
N ILE A 351 -10.17 -6.89 -13.94
CA ILE A 351 -10.86 -7.58 -12.84
C ILE A 351 -11.28 -8.99 -13.27
N ILE A 352 -11.89 -9.10 -14.44
CA ILE A 352 -12.38 -10.38 -14.99
C ILE A 352 -11.18 -11.32 -15.24
N GLU A 353 -10.14 -10.83 -15.90
CA GLU A 353 -8.95 -11.62 -16.20
C GLU A 353 -8.23 -12.09 -14.92
N TYR A 354 -8.13 -11.23 -13.90
CA TYR A 354 -7.57 -11.61 -12.61
C TYR A 354 -8.37 -12.72 -11.93
N ARG A 355 -9.70 -12.61 -11.92
CA ARG A 355 -10.59 -13.63 -11.37
C ARG A 355 -10.48 -14.97 -12.11
N GLN A 356 -10.37 -14.94 -13.45
CA GLN A 356 -10.12 -16.13 -14.26
C GLN A 356 -8.79 -16.81 -13.90
N MET A 357 -7.73 -16.06 -13.66
CA MET A 357 -6.46 -16.59 -13.18
C MET A 357 -6.63 -17.31 -11.83
N VAL A 358 -7.29 -16.67 -10.86
CA VAL A 358 -7.53 -17.26 -9.53
C VAL A 358 -8.34 -18.55 -9.65
N GLU A 359 -9.38 -18.58 -10.47
CA GLU A 359 -10.20 -19.76 -10.75
C GLU A 359 -9.36 -20.90 -11.34
N ALA A 360 -8.57 -20.63 -12.38
CA ALA A 360 -7.69 -21.61 -13.02
C ALA A 360 -6.67 -22.21 -12.05
N LEU A 361 -6.10 -21.40 -11.17
CA LEU A 361 -5.17 -21.86 -10.13
C LEU A 361 -5.87 -22.75 -9.08
N ASN A 362 -7.08 -22.40 -8.67
CA ASN A 362 -7.85 -23.22 -7.75
C ASN A 362 -8.25 -24.56 -8.38
N GLU A 363 -8.56 -24.60 -9.68
CA GLU A 363 -8.91 -25.82 -10.42
C GLU A 363 -7.77 -26.85 -10.40
N ILE A 364 -6.51 -26.42 -10.47
CA ILE A 364 -5.34 -27.32 -10.35
C ILE A 364 -4.93 -27.62 -8.91
N GLY A 365 -5.68 -27.13 -7.91
CA GLY A 365 -5.45 -27.43 -6.50
C GLY A 365 -4.54 -26.42 -5.76
N LEU A 366 -4.27 -25.26 -6.33
CA LEU A 366 -3.45 -24.21 -5.72
C LEU A 366 -4.32 -23.09 -5.14
N ARG A 367 -3.97 -22.64 -3.94
CA ARG A 367 -4.44 -21.40 -3.34
C ARG A 367 -3.57 -20.22 -3.79
N VAL A 368 -4.13 -19.02 -3.77
CA VAL A 368 -3.42 -17.81 -4.22
C VAL A 368 -3.04 -16.93 -3.03
N VAL A 369 -1.75 -16.58 -2.98
CA VAL A 369 -1.20 -15.57 -2.07
C VAL A 369 -0.92 -14.31 -2.85
N VAL A 370 -1.35 -13.16 -2.33
CA VAL A 370 -1.03 -11.85 -2.90
C VAL A 370 0.03 -11.16 -2.03
N ASP A 371 1.06 -10.65 -2.69
CA ASP A 371 2.05 -9.76 -2.08
C ASP A 371 1.46 -8.35 -1.99
N VAL A 372 1.35 -7.81 -0.78
CA VAL A 372 0.76 -6.50 -0.53
C VAL A 372 1.77 -5.54 0.08
N VAL A 373 1.77 -4.32 -0.43
CA VAL A 373 2.73 -3.27 -0.08
C VAL A 373 1.99 -2.07 0.48
N TYR A 374 1.63 -2.12 1.76
CA TYR A 374 0.99 -0.98 2.44
C TYR A 374 1.98 -0.10 3.21
N ASN A 375 3.23 -0.52 3.32
CA ASN A 375 4.27 0.19 4.07
C ASN A 375 4.76 1.47 3.39
N HIS A 376 4.51 1.64 2.10
CA HIS A 376 4.87 2.85 1.35
C HIS A 376 3.94 3.08 0.14
N THR A 377 4.07 4.25 -0.47
CA THR A 377 3.57 4.59 -1.80
C THR A 377 4.74 4.95 -2.70
N ASN A 378 4.57 4.85 -4.01
CA ASN A 378 5.57 5.31 -4.98
C ASN A 378 5.88 6.81 -4.81
N ALA A 379 4.87 7.64 -4.57
CA ALA A 379 5.00 9.08 -4.49
C ALA A 379 4.17 9.69 -3.35
N SER A 380 4.57 10.87 -2.89
CA SER A 380 3.88 11.67 -1.88
C SER A 380 3.83 13.16 -2.27
N GLY A 381 3.24 13.99 -1.43
CA GLY A 381 3.12 15.42 -1.67
C GLY A 381 2.30 15.74 -2.92
N GLN A 382 2.80 16.65 -3.75
CA GLN A 382 2.14 17.10 -4.98
C GLN A 382 2.69 16.43 -6.26
N ALA A 383 3.47 15.36 -6.11
CA ALA A 383 3.96 14.60 -7.26
C ALA A 383 2.80 14.02 -8.08
N GLU A 384 3.01 13.80 -9.38
CA GLU A 384 1.98 13.34 -10.33
C GLU A 384 1.32 12.03 -9.87
N ASN A 385 2.14 11.05 -9.46
CA ASN A 385 1.67 9.74 -8.98
C ASN A 385 1.32 9.73 -7.47
N SER A 386 1.12 10.90 -6.84
CA SER A 386 0.63 10.97 -5.46
C SER A 386 -0.90 10.98 -5.45
N VAL A 387 -1.50 10.11 -4.65
CA VAL A 387 -2.97 10.08 -4.44
C VAL A 387 -3.30 10.62 -3.06
N LEU A 388 -2.77 10.01 -2.03
CA LEU A 388 -3.14 10.26 -0.63
C LEU A 388 -2.86 11.69 -0.17
N ASP A 389 -1.66 12.20 -0.42
CA ASP A 389 -1.25 13.56 0.00
C ASP A 389 -1.91 14.67 -0.85
N ARG A 390 -2.43 14.35 -2.03
CA ARG A 390 -3.19 15.31 -2.83
C ARG A 390 -4.63 15.50 -2.34
N ILE A 391 -5.09 14.58 -1.47
CA ILE A 391 -6.42 14.64 -0.82
C ILE A 391 -6.30 15.15 0.62
N VAL A 392 -5.42 14.55 1.44
CA VAL A 392 -5.19 14.95 2.83
C VAL A 392 -3.69 15.11 3.10
N PRO A 393 -3.11 16.25 2.70
CA PRO A 393 -1.67 16.50 2.84
C PRO A 393 -1.16 16.31 4.26
N GLY A 394 -0.10 15.50 4.41
CA GLY A 394 0.57 15.27 5.69
C GLY A 394 -0.16 14.36 6.68
N TYR A 395 -1.10 13.54 6.21
CA TYR A 395 -1.83 12.59 7.06
C TYR A 395 -1.42 11.14 6.87
N TYR A 396 -1.46 10.62 5.65
CA TYR A 396 -1.30 9.19 5.39
C TYR A 396 0.14 8.69 5.47
N HIS A 397 1.10 9.61 5.29
CA HIS A 397 2.51 9.29 5.33
C HIS A 397 3.12 9.57 6.71
N ARG A 398 4.12 8.75 7.09
CA ARG A 398 4.87 8.94 8.32
C ARG A 398 5.85 10.09 8.17
N LEU A 399 5.75 11.05 9.08
CA LEU A 399 6.55 12.27 9.01
C LEU A 399 7.69 12.24 10.03
N SER A 400 8.85 12.73 9.61
CA SER A 400 9.99 13.04 10.46
C SER A 400 9.71 14.28 11.33
N SER A 401 10.59 14.55 12.29
CA SER A 401 10.45 15.70 13.19
C SER A 401 10.43 17.07 12.49
N ASN A 402 10.92 17.14 11.24
CA ASN A 402 10.91 18.36 10.43
C ASN A 402 9.76 18.37 9.38
N GLY A 403 8.80 17.45 9.48
CA GLY A 403 7.62 17.40 8.63
C GLY A 403 7.84 16.80 7.23
N ARG A 404 8.98 16.17 6.98
CA ARG A 404 9.25 15.45 5.72
C ARG A 404 8.79 14.01 5.85
N VAL A 405 8.31 13.44 4.76
CA VAL A 405 7.98 12.01 4.70
C VAL A 405 9.23 11.18 4.96
N GLU A 406 9.11 10.18 5.84
CA GLU A 406 10.17 9.18 6.09
C GLU A 406 10.30 8.24 4.87
N THR A 407 11.54 7.80 4.62
CA THR A 407 11.86 7.00 3.43
C THR A 407 12.80 5.84 3.74
N SER A 408 12.71 5.29 4.95
CA SER A 408 13.61 4.21 5.38
C SER A 408 13.35 2.87 4.68
N THR A 409 12.20 2.71 4.01
CA THR A 409 11.91 1.57 3.13
C THR A 409 12.71 1.72 1.82
N CYS A 410 12.08 2.09 0.76
CA CYS A 410 12.70 2.57 -0.48
C CYS A 410 12.12 3.94 -0.87
N CYS A 411 10.92 4.20 -0.43
CA CYS A 411 10.02 5.15 -1.06
C CYS A 411 9.31 5.99 0.02
N GLN A 412 8.03 6.34 -0.18
CA GLN A 412 7.31 7.25 0.71
C GLN A 412 6.55 6.46 1.80
N ASN A 413 7.14 6.34 3.00
CA ASN A 413 6.60 5.51 4.08
C ASN A 413 5.20 5.97 4.52
N THR A 414 4.26 5.03 4.55
CA THR A 414 2.92 5.24 5.11
C THR A 414 2.93 5.08 6.63
N ALA A 415 1.93 5.63 7.28
CA ALA A 415 1.74 5.57 8.73
C ALA A 415 0.45 4.83 9.05
N THR A 416 0.49 3.49 9.11
CA THR A 416 -0.69 2.67 9.41
C THR A 416 -1.18 2.82 10.85
N GLU A 417 -0.36 3.40 11.73
CA GLU A 417 -0.78 3.86 13.05
C GLU A 417 -1.81 5.01 13.04
N HIS A 418 -2.03 5.66 11.89
CA HIS A 418 -3.11 6.63 11.70
C HIS A 418 -4.40 5.90 11.29
N ASP A 419 -5.52 6.25 11.91
CA ASP A 419 -6.76 5.47 11.84
C ASP A 419 -7.26 5.25 10.40
N MET A 420 -7.19 6.28 9.53
CA MET A 420 -7.68 6.16 8.15
C MET A 420 -6.68 5.46 7.21
N MET A 421 -5.38 5.44 7.53
CA MET A 421 -4.43 4.61 6.79
C MET A 421 -4.58 3.13 7.17
N ARG A 422 -4.77 2.84 8.46
CA ARG A 422 -5.14 1.50 8.94
C ARG A 422 -6.41 1.01 8.26
N LYS A 423 -7.45 1.89 8.23
CA LYS A 423 -8.71 1.57 7.58
C LYS A 423 -8.51 1.23 6.09
N LEU A 424 -7.78 2.04 5.34
CA LEU A 424 -7.48 1.79 3.92
C LEU A 424 -6.81 0.43 3.72
N MET A 425 -5.83 0.09 4.56
CA MET A 425 -5.14 -1.21 4.51
C MET A 425 -6.09 -2.38 4.80
N VAL A 426 -6.88 -2.28 5.88
CA VAL A 426 -7.82 -3.34 6.29
C VAL A 426 -8.91 -3.53 5.24
N ASP A 427 -9.53 -2.45 4.76
CA ASP A 427 -10.58 -2.49 3.74
C ASP A 427 -10.08 -3.09 2.43
N SER A 428 -8.85 -2.75 2.03
CA SER A 428 -8.22 -3.31 0.83
C SER A 428 -7.98 -4.81 0.97
N VAL A 429 -7.43 -5.27 2.09
CA VAL A 429 -7.24 -6.72 2.37
C VAL A 429 -8.56 -7.48 2.34
N VAL A 430 -9.61 -6.93 2.97
CA VAL A 430 -10.96 -7.54 2.95
C VAL A 430 -11.52 -7.59 1.54
N THR A 431 -11.34 -6.54 0.75
CA THR A 431 -11.77 -6.51 -0.65
C THR A 431 -11.06 -7.59 -1.49
N TRP A 432 -9.73 -7.72 -1.38
CA TRP A 432 -8.99 -8.80 -2.03
C TRP A 432 -9.48 -10.19 -1.60
N ALA A 433 -9.72 -10.38 -0.31
CA ALA A 433 -10.21 -11.65 0.22
C ALA A 433 -11.60 -12.03 -0.32
N VAL A 434 -12.53 -11.08 -0.36
CA VAL A 434 -13.94 -11.34 -0.73
C VAL A 434 -14.13 -11.28 -2.24
N ALA A 435 -13.72 -10.17 -2.88
CA ALA A 435 -14.01 -9.93 -4.29
C ALA A 435 -13.14 -10.77 -5.24
N TYR A 436 -11.92 -11.09 -4.84
CA TYR A 436 -10.96 -11.89 -5.64
C TYR A 436 -10.70 -13.27 -5.05
N LYS A 437 -11.36 -13.62 -3.93
CA LYS A 437 -11.22 -14.90 -3.25
C LYS A 437 -9.75 -15.27 -2.95
N ILE A 438 -8.96 -14.31 -2.49
CA ILE A 438 -7.55 -14.51 -2.13
C ILE A 438 -7.44 -15.34 -0.85
N ASP A 439 -6.48 -16.25 -0.82
CA ASP A 439 -6.33 -17.29 0.19
C ASP A 439 -5.27 -16.97 1.26
N ALA A 440 -4.35 -16.07 0.94
CA ALA A 440 -3.31 -15.63 1.87
C ALA A 440 -2.71 -14.29 1.44
N PHE A 441 -2.09 -13.58 2.39
CA PHE A 441 -1.43 -12.30 2.16
C PHE A 441 -0.01 -12.34 2.70
N ARG A 442 0.95 -11.98 1.84
CA ARG A 442 2.32 -11.66 2.25
C ARG A 442 2.45 -10.15 2.34
N PHE A 443 2.78 -9.65 3.52
CA PHE A 443 3.01 -8.22 3.73
C PHE A 443 4.49 -7.89 3.52
N ASP A 444 4.75 -7.09 2.49
CA ASP A 444 6.06 -6.48 2.28
C ASP A 444 6.40 -5.58 3.45
N LEU A 445 7.64 -5.67 3.94
CA LEU A 445 8.14 -4.91 5.09
C LEU A 445 7.11 -4.78 6.23
N MET A 446 6.49 -5.89 6.60
CA MET A 446 5.43 -5.95 7.63
C MET A 446 5.85 -5.29 8.96
N GLY A 447 7.16 -5.32 9.28
CA GLY A 447 7.73 -4.66 10.46
C GLY A 447 7.61 -3.13 10.48
N HIS A 448 7.22 -2.50 9.37
CA HIS A 448 6.90 -1.06 9.29
C HIS A 448 5.47 -0.72 9.72
N HIS A 449 4.58 -1.72 9.83
CA HIS A 449 3.26 -1.58 10.43
C HIS A 449 3.33 -1.78 11.95
N MET A 450 2.34 -1.28 12.68
CA MET A 450 2.24 -1.60 14.10
C MET A 450 1.60 -2.99 14.27
N LYS A 451 1.97 -3.69 15.35
CA LYS A 451 1.36 -4.99 15.70
C LYS A 451 -0.16 -4.90 15.77
N GLU A 452 -0.67 -3.81 16.33
CA GLU A 452 -2.10 -3.54 16.43
C GLU A 452 -2.79 -3.47 15.06
N ASP A 453 -2.11 -2.90 14.06
CA ASP A 453 -2.62 -2.83 12.68
C ASP A 453 -2.74 -4.22 12.06
N MET A 454 -1.72 -5.06 12.27
CA MET A 454 -1.74 -6.45 11.78
C MET A 454 -2.79 -7.30 12.51
N LEU A 455 -3.01 -7.06 13.80
CA LEU A 455 -4.11 -7.68 14.54
C LEU A 455 -5.48 -7.22 14.05
N ALA A 456 -5.62 -5.96 13.63
CA ALA A 456 -6.85 -5.46 13.01
C ALA A 456 -7.13 -6.14 11.66
N VAL A 457 -6.10 -6.33 10.82
CA VAL A 457 -6.19 -7.13 9.58
C VAL A 457 -6.66 -8.55 9.91
N ARG A 458 -6.03 -9.22 10.88
CA ARG A 458 -6.40 -10.60 11.25
C ARG A 458 -7.84 -10.67 11.76
N ALA A 459 -8.26 -9.73 12.60
CA ALA A 459 -9.61 -9.68 13.14
C ALA A 459 -10.67 -9.44 12.04
N ALA A 460 -10.39 -8.57 11.06
CA ALA A 460 -11.28 -8.32 9.94
C ALA A 460 -11.43 -9.57 9.05
N LEU A 461 -10.32 -10.26 8.76
CA LEU A 461 -10.37 -11.52 8.03
C LEU A 461 -11.11 -12.61 8.81
N ASP A 462 -10.87 -12.76 10.12
CA ASP A 462 -11.54 -13.75 10.99
C ASP A 462 -13.07 -13.59 11.04
N ALA A 463 -13.55 -12.37 10.79
CA ALA A 463 -14.98 -12.07 10.74
C ALA A 463 -15.67 -12.54 9.42
N LEU A 464 -14.89 -12.84 8.38
CA LEU A 464 -15.44 -13.32 7.10
C LEU A 464 -15.89 -14.78 7.22
N THR A 465 -17.07 -15.07 6.69
CA THR A 465 -17.68 -16.42 6.71
C THR A 465 -18.09 -16.88 5.33
N LEU A 466 -18.12 -18.19 5.11
CA LEU A 466 -18.61 -18.77 3.85
C LEU A 466 -20.07 -18.40 3.58
N GLU A 467 -20.90 -18.29 4.63
CA GLU A 467 -22.35 -18.02 4.51
C GLU A 467 -22.62 -16.59 4.04
N GLU A 468 -21.92 -15.61 4.61
CA GLU A 468 -22.18 -14.18 4.36
C GLU A 468 -21.29 -13.60 3.26
N HIS A 469 -20.03 -14.09 3.15
CA HIS A 469 -19.01 -13.47 2.30
C HIS A 469 -18.48 -14.41 1.21
N GLY A 470 -18.87 -15.70 1.22
CA GLY A 470 -18.39 -16.69 0.26
C GLY A 470 -16.92 -17.10 0.44
N VAL A 471 -16.30 -16.74 1.56
CA VAL A 471 -14.90 -17.07 1.90
C VAL A 471 -14.77 -17.49 3.36
N ASP A 472 -13.83 -18.39 3.65
CA ASP A 472 -13.51 -18.80 5.02
C ASP A 472 -12.31 -17.98 5.53
N GLY A 473 -12.60 -16.85 6.14
CA GLY A 473 -11.60 -15.88 6.57
C GLY A 473 -10.61 -16.40 7.61
N LYS A 474 -11.01 -17.36 8.45
CA LYS A 474 -10.12 -17.99 9.44
C LYS A 474 -9.01 -18.82 8.80
N ASN A 475 -9.26 -19.34 7.60
CA ASN A 475 -8.30 -20.12 6.83
C ASN A 475 -7.50 -19.26 5.82
N ILE A 476 -7.68 -17.95 5.82
CA ILE A 476 -6.83 -17.01 5.07
C ILE A 476 -5.55 -16.78 5.90
N TYR A 477 -4.40 -17.19 5.38
CA TYR A 477 -3.14 -17.03 6.11
C TYR A 477 -2.53 -15.65 5.91
N VAL A 478 -1.98 -15.07 6.98
CA VAL A 478 -1.29 -13.77 6.96
C VAL A 478 0.15 -13.97 7.41
N TYR A 479 1.10 -13.52 6.61
CA TYR A 479 2.51 -13.55 6.94
C TYR A 479 3.26 -12.40 6.27
N GLY A 480 4.52 -12.17 6.63
CA GLY A 480 5.31 -11.13 5.98
C GLY A 480 6.70 -10.94 6.55
N GLU A 481 7.32 -9.85 6.13
CA GLU A 481 8.67 -9.47 6.52
C GLU A 481 8.68 -8.68 7.83
N GLY A 482 8.90 -9.38 8.93
CA GLY A 482 8.91 -8.79 10.28
C GLY A 482 10.27 -8.18 10.65
N TRP A 483 10.89 -7.39 9.76
CA TRP A 483 12.20 -6.76 10.00
C TRP A 483 12.07 -5.54 10.90
N ASP A 484 13.04 -5.38 11.83
CA ASP A 484 13.07 -4.27 12.79
C ASP A 484 14.13 -3.25 12.38
N PHE A 485 13.73 -2.21 11.63
CA PHE A 485 14.64 -1.17 11.14
C PHE A 485 13.91 0.13 10.82
N GLY A 486 14.68 1.15 10.41
CA GLY A 486 14.14 2.45 10.03
C GLY A 486 13.65 3.26 11.23
N GLU A 487 12.75 4.20 10.98
CA GLU A 487 12.19 5.11 11.98
C GLU A 487 11.25 4.41 12.98
N VAL A 488 10.79 3.20 12.67
CA VAL A 488 9.96 2.37 13.56
C VAL A 488 10.79 1.42 14.41
N GLY A 489 12.07 1.23 14.05
CA GLY A 489 12.95 0.25 14.69
C GLY A 489 13.01 0.41 16.20
N GLY A 490 13.03 -0.72 16.93
CA GLY A 490 13.04 -0.76 18.39
C GLY A 490 11.76 -0.22 19.03
N ASN A 491 10.62 -0.32 18.36
CA ASN A 491 9.32 0.21 18.81
C ASN A 491 9.30 1.75 18.96
N ALA A 492 10.09 2.47 18.17
CA ALA A 492 10.24 3.92 18.32
C ALA A 492 8.95 4.71 17.99
N ARG A 493 8.04 4.15 17.19
CA ARG A 493 6.77 4.78 16.79
C ARG A 493 5.53 4.06 17.35
N GLY A 494 5.71 2.95 18.02
CA GLY A 494 4.71 2.03 18.55
C GLY A 494 5.26 0.62 18.57
N GLU A 495 4.54 -0.36 19.10
CA GLU A 495 4.94 -1.76 19.02
C GLU A 495 4.82 -2.24 17.56
N ASN A 496 5.93 -2.24 16.82
CA ASN A 496 5.93 -2.60 15.40
C ASN A 496 5.86 -4.12 15.19
N ALA A 497 5.34 -4.55 14.03
CA ALA A 497 5.03 -5.95 13.70
C ALA A 497 6.28 -6.76 13.32
N THR A 498 7.25 -6.84 14.24
CA THR A 498 8.48 -7.60 14.05
C THR A 498 8.27 -9.09 14.30
N GLN A 499 9.22 -9.92 13.85
CA GLN A 499 9.29 -11.35 14.17
C GLN A 499 9.08 -11.62 15.66
N PHE A 500 9.66 -10.79 16.51
CA PHE A 500 9.61 -10.96 17.96
C PHE A 500 8.26 -10.53 18.55
N ASN A 501 7.76 -9.38 18.13
CA ASN A 501 6.53 -8.81 18.64
C ASN A 501 5.28 -9.59 18.20
N LEU A 502 5.32 -10.26 17.04
CA LEU A 502 4.22 -11.07 16.52
C LEU A 502 4.18 -12.51 17.08
N ALA A 503 5.14 -12.90 17.93
CA ALA A 503 5.14 -14.23 18.51
C ALA A 503 3.81 -14.54 19.24
N GLY A 504 3.18 -15.68 18.91
CA GLY A 504 1.92 -16.13 19.50
C GLY A 504 0.64 -15.47 18.94
N THR A 505 0.73 -14.64 17.90
CA THR A 505 -0.45 -14.00 17.26
C THR A 505 -1.10 -14.86 16.17
N GLY A 506 -0.42 -15.90 15.69
CA GLY A 506 -0.86 -16.67 14.52
C GLY A 506 -0.48 -16.03 13.17
N ILE A 507 0.13 -14.83 13.18
CA ILE A 507 0.66 -14.17 11.98
C ILE A 507 2.10 -14.66 11.76
N GLY A 508 2.38 -15.15 10.55
CA GLY A 508 3.69 -15.70 10.18
C GLY A 508 4.73 -14.63 9.86
N THR A 509 6.00 -14.99 10.02
CA THR A 509 7.12 -14.15 9.61
C THR A 509 8.19 -14.98 8.91
N PHE A 510 8.91 -14.37 7.97
CA PHE A 510 10.12 -14.99 7.44
C PHE A 510 11.18 -15.15 8.52
N SER A 511 11.95 -16.24 8.44
CA SER A 511 13.07 -16.51 9.37
C SER A 511 14.41 -16.23 8.69
N ASP A 512 15.00 -15.08 8.97
CA ASP A 512 16.35 -14.72 8.53
C ASP A 512 17.40 -15.66 9.13
N ARG A 513 17.22 -16.10 10.39
CA ARG A 513 18.14 -17.01 11.07
C ARG A 513 18.25 -18.35 10.37
N LEU A 514 17.10 -18.96 10.00
CA LEU A 514 17.08 -20.21 9.27
C LEU A 514 17.68 -20.04 7.86
N ARG A 515 17.28 -18.99 7.14
CA ARG A 515 17.81 -18.67 5.80
C ARG A 515 19.33 -18.53 5.82
N ASP A 516 19.86 -17.71 6.72
CA ASP A 516 21.30 -17.39 6.79
C ASP A 516 22.11 -18.60 7.29
N ALA A 517 21.57 -19.39 8.22
CA ALA A 517 22.19 -20.63 8.65
C ALA A 517 22.23 -21.69 7.52
N ALA A 518 21.18 -21.75 6.71
CA ALA A 518 21.09 -22.71 5.60
C ALA A 518 22.05 -22.35 4.46
N ARG A 519 22.00 -21.11 3.98
CA ARG A 519 22.79 -20.66 2.82
C ARG A 519 24.20 -20.15 3.15
N GLY A 520 24.39 -19.61 4.35
CA GLY A 520 25.59 -18.88 4.78
C GLY A 520 25.51 -17.37 4.57
N GLY A 521 26.17 -16.62 5.46
CA GLY A 521 26.19 -15.17 5.45
C GLY A 521 24.83 -14.51 5.70
N SER A 522 24.66 -13.33 5.13
CA SER A 522 23.38 -12.59 5.11
C SER A 522 23.07 -12.18 3.67
N PRO A 523 21.89 -11.63 3.35
CA PRO A 523 21.57 -11.15 2.00
C PRO A 523 22.58 -10.13 1.46
N PHE A 524 23.23 -9.40 2.38
CA PHE A 524 24.22 -8.36 2.09
C PHE A 524 25.66 -8.81 2.39
N GLY A 525 25.85 -10.09 2.79
CA GLY A 525 27.16 -10.67 3.11
C GLY A 525 27.93 -11.15 1.89
N GLY A 526 29.14 -11.67 2.15
CA GLY A 526 30.00 -12.23 1.10
C GLY A 526 29.38 -13.46 0.44
N GLN A 527 29.47 -13.54 -0.89
CA GLN A 527 28.93 -14.67 -1.68
C GLN A 527 29.64 -16.01 -1.39
N THR A 528 30.84 -15.98 -0.79
CA THR A 528 31.65 -17.14 -0.46
C THR A 528 31.41 -17.69 0.95
N GLU A 529 30.59 -17.01 1.76
CA GLU A 529 30.19 -17.51 3.06
C GLU A 529 29.31 -18.75 2.93
N GLN A 530 29.64 -19.79 3.70
CA GLN A 530 28.93 -21.07 3.64
C GLN A 530 27.96 -21.25 4.82
N GLY A 531 26.87 -21.90 4.55
CA GLY A 531 25.91 -22.38 5.54
C GLY A 531 25.82 -23.90 5.54
N PHE A 532 24.81 -24.39 6.24
CA PHE A 532 24.63 -25.84 6.44
C PHE A 532 24.42 -26.59 5.12
N LEU A 533 23.66 -26.04 4.18
CA LEU A 533 23.30 -26.72 2.94
C LEU A 533 24.38 -26.63 1.84
N ASN A 534 25.31 -25.70 1.91
CA ASN A 534 26.32 -25.50 0.86
C ASN A 534 27.75 -25.79 1.31
N GLY A 535 27.91 -26.65 2.31
CA GLY A 535 29.15 -27.32 2.59
C GLY A 535 29.95 -26.86 3.80
N LEU A 536 29.46 -25.96 4.64
CA LEU A 536 30.17 -25.43 5.81
C LEU A 536 30.90 -26.50 6.66
N TYR A 537 30.26 -27.67 6.85
CA TYR A 537 30.80 -28.74 7.70
C TYR A 537 31.44 -29.89 6.94
N VAL A 538 31.15 -30.02 5.63
CA VAL A 538 31.57 -31.18 4.85
C VAL A 538 32.65 -30.82 3.81
N TYR A 539 32.50 -29.66 3.19
CA TYR A 539 33.40 -29.15 2.14
C TYR A 539 33.65 -27.66 2.32
N PRO A 540 34.30 -27.22 3.44
CA PRO A 540 34.57 -25.80 3.66
C PRO A 540 35.49 -25.27 2.54
N ASN A 541 35.14 -24.11 2.01
CA ASN A 541 35.98 -23.40 1.05
C ASN A 541 37.14 -22.67 1.78
N GLU A 542 37.98 -21.97 1.04
CA GLU A 542 39.15 -21.24 1.59
C GLU A 542 38.79 -19.91 2.27
N THR A 543 37.51 -19.49 2.22
CA THR A 543 37.04 -18.26 2.88
C THR A 543 36.93 -18.50 4.37
N ASP A 544 37.24 -17.47 5.17
CA ASP A 544 37.03 -17.50 6.62
C ASP A 544 35.52 -17.68 6.91
N GLN A 545 35.16 -18.81 7.49
CA GLN A 545 33.78 -19.16 7.84
C GLN A 545 33.42 -18.77 9.29
N GLY A 546 34.28 -18.03 9.96
CA GLY A 546 34.14 -17.66 11.35
C GLY A 546 34.68 -18.71 12.34
N SER A 547 34.66 -18.36 13.61
CA SER A 547 35.09 -19.24 14.72
C SER A 547 34.19 -20.46 14.86
N ALA A 548 34.68 -21.49 15.54
CA ALA A 548 33.89 -22.69 15.88
C ALA A 548 32.61 -22.36 16.67
N THR A 549 32.64 -21.30 17.48
CA THR A 549 31.45 -20.82 18.21
C THR A 549 30.40 -20.23 17.27
N GLU A 550 30.82 -19.40 16.31
CA GLU A 550 29.92 -18.81 15.31
C GLU A 550 29.32 -19.89 14.41
N GLN A 551 30.11 -20.88 14.00
CA GLN A 551 29.61 -22.02 13.23
C GLN A 551 28.60 -22.85 14.05
N LEU A 552 28.82 -23.03 15.36
CA LEU A 552 27.87 -23.72 16.25
C LEU A 552 26.55 -22.94 16.34
N VAL A 553 26.59 -21.60 16.42
CA VAL A 553 25.38 -20.77 16.41
C VAL A 553 24.62 -20.91 15.07
N LYS A 554 25.32 -20.95 13.94
CA LYS A 554 24.69 -21.22 12.63
C LYS A 554 23.97 -22.58 12.62
N LEU A 555 24.60 -23.62 13.20
CA LEU A 555 23.98 -24.94 13.32
C LEU A 555 22.72 -24.89 14.21
N GLN A 556 22.80 -24.24 15.37
CA GLN A 556 21.67 -24.08 16.28
C GLN A 556 20.50 -23.32 15.64
N ASN A 557 20.79 -22.30 14.82
CA ASN A 557 19.78 -21.56 14.09
C ASN A 557 19.13 -22.36 12.96
N PHE A 558 19.86 -23.32 12.38
CA PHE A 558 19.32 -24.23 11.37
C PHE A 558 18.43 -25.31 11.96
N MET A 559 18.78 -25.85 13.13
CA MET A 559 18.02 -26.90 13.85
C MET A 559 16.77 -26.34 14.56
#